data_dcb3f7ddfefd416598ccf8ef5ad5b71e
#
_entry.id   dcb3f7ddfefd416598ccf8ef5ad5b71e
#
_cell.length_a   1.000
_cell.length_b   1.000
_cell.length_c   1.000
_cell.angle_alpha   90.00
_cell.angle_beta   90.00
_cell.angle_gamma   90.00
#
_symmetry.space_group_name_H-M   'P 1'
#
loop_
_entity.id
_entity.type
_entity.pdbx_description
1 polymer ?
#
loop_
_entity_poly.entity_id
_entity_poly.type
_entity_poly.pdbx_seq_one_letter_code
_entity_poly.pdbx_strand_id
1 'polypeptide(L)'
;MIYSLNLDNYQWYLYIGIIIHNVKWWCNLDIVFKAIINETKQKNDFAVATVVKTKGSTPQKTGSKLLIKKDGSSVGTLGGGCVEGDIWFAATEILKSKGNSEYKEYFLNEDIAARDGLVCGGTMYFLIEPFYQDNLFNSFATNVVEAYNGKNSVGLATLIDKQNSTPEQKIYFDSAGNPSSSFNNKHIDKVVQNTILDLIPYGKSKMIDIDENISIYIETYASHPTLILIGGGHISKSLAPLAQSVGFKSIVIDDREDFANPKRFPEAEYTIVSDYKNEFKLNEFEVNKNSMIVIATRGHNFDDIALESAINTNAGYIGLVGSERKAIMIFEQLLSRGIDIAKLKTINTPIGLDIKAATPEEIAVSIIAELIQYRLGGKGGSLKIKDQKIDSIYNKLQKKAKIPKNIDGDQSVLHPIRGSSR
;
A
#
# COMPACT_ATOMS: atom_id res chain seq x y z
N MET A 1 10.24 -38.70 38.73
CA MET A 1 10.80 -38.40 37.41
C MET A 1 9.95 -37.28 36.84
N ILE A 2 10.39 -36.06 37.09
CA ILE A 2 9.62 -34.81 36.78
C ILE A 2 10.12 -34.34 35.41
N TYR A 3 9.24 -34.35 34.42
CA TYR A 3 9.51 -33.74 33.11
C TYR A 3 9.32 -32.23 33.23
N SER A 4 10.40 -31.50 33.16
CA SER A 4 10.39 -30.04 32.98
C SER A 4 9.98 -29.72 31.53
N LEU A 5 8.80 -29.21 31.34
CA LEU A 5 8.36 -28.63 30.07
C LEU A 5 9.07 -27.29 29.84
N ASN A 6 9.87 -27.25 28.80
CA ASN A 6 10.65 -26.09 28.38
C ASN A 6 9.70 -25.06 27.73
N LEU A 7 9.39 -23.97 28.43
CA LEU A 7 8.47 -22.89 28.02
C LEU A 7 9.03 -21.92 26.96
N ASP A 8 10.31 -22.07 26.58
CA ASP A 8 11.02 -21.14 25.71
C ASP A 8 10.63 -21.23 24.22
N ASN A 9 10.05 -22.34 23.79
CA ASN A 9 9.66 -22.51 22.37
C ASN A 9 8.33 -21.85 21.99
N TYR A 10 7.43 -21.58 22.94
CA TYR A 10 6.14 -20.93 22.65
C TYR A 10 6.24 -19.42 22.46
N GLN A 11 7.17 -18.75 23.12
CA GLN A 11 7.40 -17.32 22.96
C GLN A 11 7.99 -16.97 21.58
N TRP A 12 8.85 -17.83 21.03
CA TRP A 12 9.40 -17.65 19.67
C TRP A 12 8.34 -17.83 18.58
N TYR A 13 7.41 -18.77 18.73
CA TYR A 13 6.32 -18.96 17.78
C TYR A 13 5.33 -17.77 17.79
N LEU A 14 5.07 -17.16 18.93
CA LEU A 14 4.26 -15.93 19.04
C LEU A 14 5.00 -14.73 18.44
N TYR A 15 6.31 -14.59 18.65
CA TYR A 15 7.12 -13.51 18.09
C TYR A 15 7.27 -13.62 16.57
N ILE A 16 7.50 -14.82 16.06
CA ILE A 16 7.54 -15.11 14.61
C ILE A 16 6.13 -14.93 13.99
N GLY A 17 5.08 -15.32 14.68
CA GLY A 17 3.69 -15.07 14.25
C GLY A 17 3.35 -13.59 14.14
N ILE A 18 3.81 -12.75 15.07
CA ILE A 18 3.62 -11.30 15.05
C ILE A 18 4.46 -10.64 13.96
N ILE A 19 5.69 -11.09 13.72
CA ILE A 19 6.56 -10.57 12.65
C ILE A 19 6.03 -10.97 11.26
N ILE A 20 5.53 -12.20 11.10
CA ILE A 20 4.91 -12.66 9.84
C ILE A 20 3.56 -11.96 9.58
N HIS A 21 2.81 -11.56 10.61
CA HIS A 21 1.55 -10.81 10.44
C HIS A 21 1.76 -9.39 9.93
N ASN A 22 2.88 -8.74 10.24
CA ASN A 22 3.15 -7.35 9.79
C ASN A 22 3.71 -7.24 8.35
N VAL A 23 4.17 -8.32 7.73
CA VAL A 23 4.77 -8.32 6.37
C VAL A 23 3.75 -8.59 5.25
N LYS A 24 2.49 -8.97 5.56
CA LYS A 24 1.52 -9.48 4.58
C LYS A 24 0.28 -8.61 4.33
N TRP A 25 0.35 -7.30 4.43
CA TRP A 25 -0.83 -6.46 4.16
C TRP A 25 -1.42 -6.66 2.75
N TRP A 26 -0.59 -6.78 1.73
CA TRP A 26 -1.01 -7.06 0.36
C TRP A 26 -1.38 -8.53 0.11
N CYS A 27 -0.81 -9.47 0.88
CA CYS A 27 -1.16 -10.89 0.78
C CYS A 27 -2.55 -11.22 1.34
N ASN A 28 -3.14 -10.37 2.21
CA ASN A 28 -4.43 -10.68 2.83
C ASN A 28 -5.62 -10.51 1.89
N LEU A 29 -5.59 -9.55 0.97
CA LEU A 29 -6.67 -9.36 0.00
C LEU A 29 -6.75 -10.51 -1.02
N ASP A 30 -5.61 -10.99 -1.51
CA ASP A 30 -5.55 -12.18 -2.39
C ASP A 30 -6.19 -13.41 -1.72
N ILE A 31 -5.93 -13.63 -0.43
CA ILE A 31 -6.53 -14.72 0.34
C ILE A 31 -8.05 -14.55 0.45
N VAL A 32 -8.54 -13.33 0.67
CA VAL A 32 -9.98 -13.04 0.74
C VAL A 32 -10.65 -13.34 -0.60
N PHE A 33 -10.10 -12.86 -1.71
CA PHE A 33 -10.67 -13.12 -3.04
C PHE A 33 -10.61 -14.59 -3.46
N LYS A 34 -9.55 -15.32 -3.09
CA LYS A 34 -9.47 -16.79 -3.28
C LYS A 34 -10.55 -17.51 -2.45
N ALA A 35 -10.81 -17.06 -1.23
CA ALA A 35 -11.89 -17.60 -0.41
C ALA A 35 -13.27 -17.30 -1.01
N ILE A 36 -13.52 -16.08 -1.52
CA ILE A 36 -14.74 -15.71 -2.25
C ILE A 36 -14.98 -16.67 -3.43
N ILE A 37 -13.95 -16.90 -4.25
CA ILE A 37 -14.04 -17.82 -5.41
C ILE A 37 -14.42 -19.23 -4.94
N ASN A 38 -13.85 -19.70 -3.84
CA ASN A 38 -14.13 -21.02 -3.29
C ASN A 38 -15.59 -21.15 -2.80
N GLU A 39 -16.08 -20.17 -2.00
CA GLU A 39 -17.46 -20.16 -1.51
C GLU A 39 -18.46 -20.10 -2.67
N THR A 40 -18.19 -19.27 -3.68
CA THR A 40 -19.05 -19.16 -4.87
C THR A 40 -19.08 -20.47 -5.66
N LYS A 41 -17.94 -21.14 -5.85
CA LYS A 41 -17.89 -22.46 -6.53
C LYS A 41 -18.70 -23.52 -5.78
N GLN A 42 -18.72 -23.44 -4.45
CA GLN A 42 -19.51 -24.34 -3.61
C GLN A 42 -20.99 -23.94 -3.49
N LYS A 43 -21.37 -22.81 -4.11
CA LYS A 43 -22.72 -22.21 -4.03
C LYS A 43 -23.13 -21.88 -2.58
N ASN A 44 -22.19 -21.55 -1.73
CA ASN A 44 -22.43 -21.11 -0.38
C ASN A 44 -22.83 -19.63 -0.36
N ASP A 45 -23.69 -19.26 0.61
CA ASP A 45 -23.92 -17.86 0.95
C ASP A 45 -22.77 -17.36 1.81
N PHE A 46 -22.34 -16.11 1.60
CA PHE A 46 -21.32 -15.43 2.39
C PHE A 46 -21.56 -13.92 2.42
N ALA A 47 -20.89 -13.22 3.32
CA ALA A 47 -20.89 -11.77 3.33
C ALA A 47 -19.45 -11.25 3.26
N VAL A 48 -19.26 -10.07 2.66
CA VAL A 48 -17.99 -9.34 2.65
C VAL A 48 -18.19 -8.00 3.32
N ALA A 49 -17.47 -7.77 4.40
CA ALA A 49 -17.40 -6.46 5.04
C ALA A 49 -16.15 -5.72 4.53
N THR A 50 -16.33 -4.51 4.00
CA THR A 50 -15.27 -3.68 3.45
C THR A 50 -15.17 -2.37 4.21
N VAL A 51 -13.95 -1.94 4.59
CA VAL A 51 -13.69 -0.58 5.06
C VAL A 51 -13.72 0.35 3.86
N VAL A 52 -14.77 1.13 3.69
CA VAL A 52 -14.94 2.01 2.52
C VAL A 52 -14.39 3.42 2.72
N LYS A 53 -14.29 3.88 4.00
CA LYS A 53 -13.73 5.18 4.36
C LYS A 53 -13.18 5.15 5.78
N THR A 54 -12.14 5.94 6.05
CA THR A 54 -11.61 6.15 7.40
C THR A 54 -11.37 7.62 7.67
N LYS A 55 -11.50 8.04 8.94
CA LYS A 55 -11.22 9.41 9.40
C LYS A 55 -10.46 9.34 10.73
N GLY A 56 -9.35 10.05 10.81
CA GLY A 56 -8.47 10.03 11.99
C GLY A 56 -7.60 8.76 12.07
N SER A 57 -7.20 8.38 13.28
CA SER A 57 -6.39 7.19 13.55
C SER A 57 -7.29 5.96 13.63
N THR A 58 -7.05 4.97 12.76
CA THR A 58 -7.86 3.75 12.65
C THR A 58 -6.98 2.51 12.57
N PRO A 59 -7.41 1.35 13.12
CA PRO A 59 -6.64 0.12 13.11
C PRO A 59 -6.45 -0.45 11.70
N GLN A 60 -7.38 -0.16 10.78
CA GLN A 60 -7.30 -0.59 9.39
C GLN A 60 -7.53 0.59 8.43
N LYS A 61 -7.13 0.41 7.16
CA LYS A 61 -7.26 1.39 6.08
C LYS A 61 -8.42 1.05 5.15
N THR A 62 -8.84 2.04 4.38
CA THR A 62 -9.80 1.86 3.28
C THR A 62 -9.34 0.75 2.35
N GLY A 63 -10.26 -0.14 1.97
CA GLY A 63 -10.02 -1.32 1.15
C GLY A 63 -9.84 -2.62 1.93
N SER A 64 -9.61 -2.56 3.26
CA SER A 64 -9.52 -3.79 4.08
C SER A 64 -10.84 -4.54 4.06
N LYS A 65 -10.77 -5.87 3.99
CA LYS A 65 -11.93 -6.75 3.84
C LYS A 65 -11.92 -7.91 4.84
N LEU A 66 -13.11 -8.31 5.24
CA LEU A 66 -13.39 -9.53 6.00
C LEU A 66 -14.49 -10.30 5.28
N LEU A 67 -14.18 -11.50 4.82
CA LEU A 67 -15.17 -12.46 4.37
C LEU A 67 -15.73 -13.21 5.57
N ILE A 68 -17.05 -13.27 5.69
CA ILE A 68 -17.77 -14.04 6.71
C ILE A 68 -18.57 -15.13 6.00
N LYS A 69 -18.33 -16.38 6.36
CA LYS A 69 -19.01 -17.53 5.78
C LYS A 69 -20.28 -17.87 6.57
N LYS A 70 -21.13 -18.70 5.95
CA LYS A 70 -22.39 -19.16 6.55
C LYS A 70 -22.20 -19.92 7.88
N ASP A 71 -21.07 -20.61 8.04
CA ASP A 71 -20.73 -21.33 9.27
C ASP A 71 -20.15 -20.45 10.38
N GLY A 72 -20.03 -19.13 10.11
CA GLY A 72 -19.45 -18.15 11.01
C GLY A 72 -17.93 -18.04 10.95
N SER A 73 -17.23 -18.91 10.21
CA SER A 73 -15.79 -18.73 9.98
C SER A 73 -15.52 -17.52 9.11
N SER A 74 -14.34 -16.91 9.26
CA SER A 74 -14.00 -15.68 8.54
C SER A 74 -12.60 -15.74 7.93
N VAL A 75 -12.35 -14.92 6.89
CA VAL A 75 -11.07 -14.77 6.21
C VAL A 75 -10.80 -13.29 5.97
N GLY A 76 -9.62 -12.81 6.34
CA GLY A 76 -9.25 -11.39 6.27
C GLY A 76 -9.28 -10.73 7.65
N THR A 77 -9.30 -9.39 7.70
CA THR A 77 -9.37 -8.65 8.96
C THR A 77 -9.82 -7.20 8.75
N LEU A 78 -10.52 -6.66 9.75
CA LEU A 78 -10.92 -5.25 9.86
C LEU A 78 -10.14 -4.53 10.98
N GLY A 79 -9.10 -5.18 11.55
CA GLY A 79 -8.25 -4.62 12.59
C GLY A 79 -8.36 -5.33 13.94
N GLY A 80 -9.19 -6.37 14.03
CA GLY A 80 -9.42 -7.12 15.28
C GLY A 80 -10.25 -6.36 16.31
N GLY A 81 -10.33 -6.92 17.52
CA GLY A 81 -11.04 -6.31 18.66
C GLY A 81 -12.54 -6.20 18.49
N CYS A 82 -13.16 -5.28 19.26
CA CYS A 82 -14.62 -5.09 19.31
C CYS A 82 -15.20 -4.72 17.94
N VAL A 83 -14.50 -3.88 17.16
CA VAL A 83 -14.97 -3.43 15.83
C VAL A 83 -15.20 -4.60 14.89
N GLU A 84 -14.22 -5.49 14.79
CA GLU A 84 -14.31 -6.66 13.91
C GLU A 84 -15.41 -7.61 14.38
N GLY A 85 -15.56 -7.80 15.71
CA GLY A 85 -16.62 -8.59 16.30
C GLY A 85 -18.03 -8.06 16.01
N ASP A 86 -18.23 -6.75 16.14
CA ASP A 86 -19.53 -6.11 15.88
C ASP A 86 -19.92 -6.17 14.40
N ILE A 87 -18.95 -5.97 13.51
CA ILE A 87 -19.16 -6.07 12.05
C ILE A 87 -19.41 -7.54 11.65
N TRP A 88 -18.65 -8.48 12.22
CA TRP A 88 -18.86 -9.91 12.03
C TRP A 88 -20.27 -10.33 12.47
N PHE A 89 -20.73 -9.86 13.63
CA PHE A 89 -22.06 -10.14 14.13
C PHE A 89 -23.15 -9.60 13.19
N ALA A 90 -23.03 -8.33 12.76
CA ALA A 90 -23.96 -7.73 11.81
C ALA A 90 -24.02 -8.52 10.49
N ALA A 91 -22.88 -8.90 9.93
CA ALA A 91 -22.82 -9.72 8.71
C ALA A 91 -23.49 -11.09 8.89
N THR A 92 -23.29 -11.71 10.06
CA THR A 92 -23.92 -13.00 10.38
C THR A 92 -25.44 -12.89 10.46
N GLU A 93 -25.98 -11.83 11.06
CA GLU A 93 -27.41 -11.58 11.15
C GLU A 93 -28.02 -11.29 9.76
N ILE A 94 -27.31 -10.52 8.91
CA ILE A 94 -27.71 -10.30 7.51
C ILE A 94 -27.83 -11.63 6.75
N LEU A 95 -26.83 -12.53 6.90
CA LEU A 95 -26.84 -13.83 6.24
C LEU A 95 -28.01 -14.72 6.73
N LYS A 96 -28.30 -14.73 8.04
CA LYS A 96 -29.40 -15.50 8.63
C LYS A 96 -30.75 -15.01 8.16
N SER A 97 -30.96 -13.70 8.12
CA SER A 97 -32.24 -13.08 7.74
C SER A 97 -32.42 -12.98 6.22
N LYS A 98 -31.43 -13.35 5.41
CA LYS A 98 -31.40 -13.07 3.96
C LYS A 98 -31.61 -11.59 3.65
N GLY A 99 -31.00 -10.72 4.49
CA GLY A 99 -31.08 -9.28 4.39
C GLY A 99 -30.31 -8.69 3.21
N ASN A 100 -30.42 -7.38 3.06
CA ASN A 100 -29.68 -6.59 2.06
C ASN A 100 -28.34 -6.10 2.65
N SER A 101 -27.55 -5.47 1.80
CA SER A 101 -26.32 -4.79 2.20
C SER A 101 -26.60 -3.68 3.21
N GLU A 102 -25.65 -3.45 4.10
CA GLU A 102 -25.74 -2.45 5.16
C GLU A 102 -24.50 -1.53 5.16
N TYR A 103 -24.73 -0.22 5.14
CA TYR A 103 -23.69 0.78 5.42
C TYR A 103 -23.67 1.10 6.90
N LYS A 104 -22.48 1.07 7.52
CA LYS A 104 -22.30 1.25 8.96
C LYS A 104 -21.18 2.23 9.26
N GLU A 105 -21.47 3.20 10.15
CA GLU A 105 -20.47 4.10 10.72
C GLU A 105 -20.10 3.64 12.12
N TYR A 106 -18.80 3.55 12.40
CA TYR A 106 -18.28 3.09 13.68
C TYR A 106 -17.30 4.10 14.26
N PHE A 107 -17.65 4.67 15.40
CA PHE A 107 -16.82 5.63 16.13
C PHE A 107 -15.94 4.89 17.13
N LEU A 108 -14.63 5.08 17.01
CA LEU A 108 -13.62 4.58 17.93
C LEU A 108 -13.49 5.59 19.06
N ASN A 109 -14.38 5.53 20.07
CA ASN A 109 -14.29 6.41 21.23
C ASN A 109 -13.28 5.90 22.27
N GLU A 110 -12.87 6.81 23.20
CA GLU A 110 -11.84 6.51 24.20
C GLU A 110 -12.25 5.34 25.14
N ASP A 111 -13.53 5.11 25.37
CA ASP A 111 -14.05 4.03 26.24
C ASP A 111 -13.88 2.65 25.62
N ILE A 112 -14.08 2.53 24.29
CA ILE A 112 -13.84 1.30 23.53
C ILE A 112 -12.33 1.08 23.37
N ALA A 113 -11.58 2.13 23.09
CA ALA A 113 -10.13 2.09 22.99
C ALA A 113 -9.45 1.65 24.29
N ALA A 114 -9.99 2.05 25.44
CA ALA A 114 -9.47 1.68 26.76
C ALA A 114 -9.67 0.20 27.08
N ARG A 115 -10.74 -0.43 26.58
CA ARG A 115 -10.98 -1.88 26.77
C ARG A 115 -10.04 -2.75 25.94
N ASP A 116 -9.68 -2.30 24.74
CA ASP A 116 -8.84 -3.05 23.79
C ASP A 116 -7.37 -2.63 23.82
N GLY A 117 -6.98 -1.65 24.68
CA GLY A 117 -5.62 -1.11 24.74
C GLY A 117 -5.22 -0.31 23.50
N LEU A 118 -6.17 0.06 22.66
CA LEU A 118 -5.96 0.81 21.42
C LEU A 118 -6.33 2.27 21.61
N VAL A 119 -5.38 3.19 21.53
CA VAL A 119 -5.63 4.66 21.56
C VAL A 119 -6.00 5.13 20.14
N CYS A 120 -7.13 4.67 19.61
CA CYS A 120 -7.61 5.08 18.30
C CYS A 120 -8.83 5.99 18.48
N GLY A 121 -8.71 7.28 18.13
CA GLY A 121 -9.79 8.27 18.18
C GLY A 121 -10.38 8.59 16.80
N GLY A 122 -10.48 7.59 15.91
CA GLY A 122 -10.96 7.77 14.53
C GLY A 122 -12.37 7.26 14.30
N THR A 123 -12.81 7.35 13.06
CA THR A 123 -14.08 6.78 12.57
C THR A 123 -13.79 5.84 11.41
N MET A 124 -14.42 4.68 11.40
CA MET A 124 -14.39 3.73 10.29
C MET A 124 -15.80 3.60 9.70
N TYR A 125 -15.86 3.48 8.38
CA TYR A 125 -17.10 3.31 7.64
C TYR A 125 -17.03 1.99 6.90
N PHE A 126 -18.06 1.17 7.06
CA PHE A 126 -18.15 -0.17 6.53
C PHE A 126 -19.30 -0.31 5.56
N LEU A 127 -19.05 -1.08 4.51
CA LEU A 127 -20.09 -1.65 3.67
C LEU A 127 -20.09 -3.16 3.93
N ILE A 128 -21.23 -3.72 4.34
CA ILE A 128 -21.44 -5.15 4.58
C ILE A 128 -22.35 -5.67 3.49
N GLU A 129 -21.82 -6.53 2.63
CA GLU A 129 -22.51 -7.00 1.42
C GLU A 129 -22.72 -8.52 1.49
N PRO A 130 -23.98 -8.99 1.52
CA PRO A 130 -24.27 -10.42 1.40
C PRO A 130 -24.27 -10.86 -0.08
N PHE A 131 -23.79 -12.05 -0.32
CA PHE A 131 -23.78 -12.70 -1.63
C PHE A 131 -24.55 -14.02 -1.57
N TYR A 132 -25.66 -14.07 -2.30
CA TYR A 132 -26.54 -15.22 -2.38
C TYR A 132 -26.43 -15.86 -3.77
N GLN A 133 -25.42 -16.71 -3.98
CA GLN A 133 -25.13 -17.39 -5.25
C GLN A 133 -24.85 -16.44 -6.44
N ASP A 134 -24.10 -15.37 -6.21
CA ASP A 134 -23.78 -14.36 -7.22
C ASP A 134 -22.61 -14.80 -8.10
N ASN A 135 -22.89 -15.07 -9.37
CA ASN A 135 -21.88 -15.46 -10.36
C ASN A 135 -21.09 -14.26 -10.93
N LEU A 136 -21.67 -13.05 -10.95
CA LEU A 136 -20.97 -11.85 -11.48
C LEU A 136 -19.82 -11.45 -10.58
N PHE A 137 -20.03 -11.47 -9.26
CA PHE A 137 -18.99 -11.16 -8.31
C PHE A 137 -17.87 -12.21 -8.32
N ASN A 138 -18.17 -13.48 -8.62
CA ASN A 138 -17.16 -14.51 -8.79
C ASN A 138 -16.23 -14.21 -10.00
N SER A 139 -16.77 -13.75 -11.11
CA SER A 139 -15.96 -13.34 -12.27
C SER A 139 -15.03 -12.18 -11.89
N PHE A 140 -15.55 -11.18 -11.20
CA PHE A 140 -14.74 -10.07 -10.69
C PHE A 140 -13.64 -10.54 -9.73
N ALA A 141 -13.98 -11.38 -8.75
CA ALA A 141 -13.02 -11.94 -7.79
C ALA A 141 -11.88 -12.71 -8.50
N THR A 142 -12.22 -13.46 -9.56
CA THR A 142 -11.23 -14.15 -10.40
C THR A 142 -10.30 -13.16 -11.08
N ASN A 143 -10.85 -12.10 -11.69
CA ASN A 143 -10.06 -11.05 -12.33
C ASN A 143 -9.17 -10.30 -11.34
N VAL A 144 -9.61 -10.10 -10.09
CA VAL A 144 -8.78 -9.51 -9.02
C VAL A 144 -7.58 -10.40 -8.70
N VAL A 145 -7.79 -11.71 -8.54
CA VAL A 145 -6.68 -12.66 -8.30
C VAL A 145 -5.71 -12.67 -9.48
N GLU A 146 -6.23 -12.62 -10.70
CA GLU A 146 -5.41 -12.52 -11.91
C GLU A 146 -4.61 -11.22 -11.98
N ALA A 147 -5.22 -10.08 -11.60
CA ALA A 147 -4.53 -8.81 -11.53
C ALA A 147 -3.34 -8.86 -10.54
N TYR A 148 -3.54 -9.44 -9.35
CA TYR A 148 -2.44 -9.65 -8.39
C TYR A 148 -1.33 -10.56 -8.92
N ASN A 149 -1.65 -11.48 -9.83
CA ASN A 149 -0.68 -12.35 -10.49
C ASN A 149 -0.02 -11.71 -11.72
N GLY A 150 -0.16 -10.39 -11.90
CA GLY A 150 0.52 -9.65 -12.96
C GLY A 150 -0.28 -9.47 -14.24
N LYS A 151 -1.54 -9.99 -14.30
CA LYS A 151 -2.44 -9.77 -15.44
C LYS A 151 -3.11 -8.38 -15.39
N ASN A 152 -4.14 -8.20 -16.20
CA ASN A 152 -4.85 -6.93 -16.34
C ASN A 152 -5.44 -6.42 -15.03
N SER A 153 -5.26 -5.15 -14.76
CA SER A 153 -5.91 -4.44 -13.65
C SER A 153 -7.42 -4.41 -13.84
N VAL A 154 -8.17 -4.34 -12.75
CA VAL A 154 -9.63 -4.25 -12.77
C VAL A 154 -10.14 -3.26 -11.74
N GLY A 155 -11.35 -2.74 -11.95
CA GLY A 155 -12.01 -1.82 -11.04
C GLY A 155 -13.47 -2.19 -10.78
N LEU A 156 -13.97 -1.71 -9.65
CA LEU A 156 -15.35 -1.80 -9.25
C LEU A 156 -15.81 -0.46 -8.66
N ALA A 157 -16.92 0.06 -9.12
CA ALA A 157 -17.62 1.17 -8.50
C ALA A 157 -18.93 0.68 -7.91
N THR A 158 -19.13 0.91 -6.62
CA THR A 158 -20.34 0.54 -5.88
C THR A 158 -21.04 1.81 -5.41
N LEU A 159 -22.30 2.00 -5.80
CA LEU A 159 -23.15 3.06 -5.29
C LEU A 159 -23.67 2.63 -3.92
N ILE A 160 -23.46 3.47 -2.93
CA ILE A 160 -23.83 3.24 -1.53
C ILE A 160 -24.91 4.24 -1.13
N ASP A 161 -26.05 3.74 -0.72
CA ASP A 161 -27.06 4.51 -0.01
C ASP A 161 -26.84 4.37 1.50
N LYS A 162 -26.41 5.45 2.14
CA LYS A 162 -26.11 5.47 3.58
C LYS A 162 -27.32 5.23 4.49
N GLN A 163 -28.53 5.35 3.94
CA GLN A 163 -29.77 5.05 4.64
C GLN A 163 -30.23 3.60 4.43
N ASN A 164 -29.49 2.83 3.63
CA ASN A 164 -29.79 1.43 3.30
C ASN A 164 -31.20 1.24 2.69
N SER A 165 -31.73 2.26 2.02
CA SER A 165 -33.11 2.28 1.48
C SER A 165 -33.19 1.75 0.04
N THR A 166 -32.06 1.73 -0.68
CA THR A 166 -31.98 1.26 -2.07
C THR A 166 -30.96 0.15 -2.23
N PRO A 167 -31.20 -0.81 -3.15
CA PRO A 167 -30.22 -1.83 -3.49
C PRO A 167 -28.96 -1.19 -4.09
N GLU A 168 -27.81 -1.79 -3.79
CA GLU A 168 -26.54 -1.37 -4.37
C GLU A 168 -26.53 -1.59 -5.88
N GLN A 169 -25.91 -0.62 -6.57
CA GLN A 169 -25.57 -0.75 -7.98
C GLN A 169 -24.06 -0.86 -8.12
N LYS A 170 -23.63 -1.83 -8.92
CA LYS A 170 -22.21 -2.12 -9.18
C LYS A 170 -21.87 -1.97 -10.64
N ILE A 171 -20.76 -1.32 -10.94
CA ILE A 171 -20.19 -1.20 -12.29
C ILE A 171 -18.77 -1.71 -12.25
N TYR A 172 -18.49 -2.73 -13.07
CA TYR A 172 -17.17 -3.31 -13.24
C TYR A 172 -16.41 -2.56 -14.34
N PHE A 173 -15.10 -2.47 -14.19
CA PHE A 173 -14.21 -1.79 -15.15
C PHE A 173 -13.06 -2.71 -15.55
N ASP A 174 -12.75 -2.72 -16.83
CA ASP A 174 -11.57 -3.40 -17.37
C ASP A 174 -10.28 -2.58 -17.12
N SER A 175 -9.13 -3.10 -17.56
CA SER A 175 -7.83 -2.45 -17.40
C SER A 175 -7.68 -1.11 -18.15
N ALA A 176 -8.48 -0.88 -19.18
CA ALA A 176 -8.55 0.36 -19.92
C ALA A 176 -9.52 1.38 -19.27
N GLY A 177 -10.22 0.96 -18.21
CA GLY A 177 -11.23 1.75 -17.52
C GLY A 177 -12.58 1.77 -18.22
N ASN A 178 -12.87 0.82 -19.14
CA ASN A 178 -14.17 0.74 -19.77
C ASN A 178 -15.20 0.14 -18.80
N PRO A 179 -16.38 0.78 -18.63
CA PRO A 179 -17.40 0.30 -17.72
C PRO A 179 -18.25 -0.82 -18.34
N SER A 180 -18.72 -1.77 -17.51
CA SER A 180 -19.66 -2.83 -17.92
C SER A 180 -21.11 -2.35 -18.07
N SER A 181 -21.46 -1.23 -17.42
CA SER A 181 -22.79 -0.62 -17.37
C SER A 181 -22.71 0.86 -16.98
N SER A 182 -23.83 1.48 -16.61
CA SER A 182 -23.95 2.89 -16.21
C SER A 182 -24.82 3.02 -14.98
N PHE A 183 -24.57 4.04 -14.14
CA PHE A 183 -25.49 4.45 -13.06
C PHE A 183 -26.73 5.22 -13.56
N ASN A 184 -26.91 5.32 -14.89
CA ASN A 184 -27.96 6.08 -15.54
C ASN A 184 -27.95 7.60 -15.18
N ASN A 185 -26.78 8.10 -14.78
CA ASN A 185 -26.53 9.52 -14.49
C ASN A 185 -25.22 9.96 -15.12
N LYS A 186 -25.31 10.73 -16.21
CA LYS A 186 -24.13 11.17 -17.00
C LYS A 186 -23.07 11.90 -16.17
N HIS A 187 -23.48 12.67 -15.15
CA HIS A 187 -22.52 13.39 -14.31
C HIS A 187 -21.76 12.41 -13.42
N ILE A 188 -22.48 11.51 -12.76
CA ILE A 188 -21.90 10.45 -11.91
C ILE A 188 -20.97 9.57 -12.73
N ASP A 189 -21.45 9.07 -13.88
CA ASP A 189 -20.66 8.19 -14.75
C ASP A 189 -19.34 8.84 -15.17
N LYS A 190 -19.37 10.14 -15.51
CA LYS A 190 -18.14 10.88 -15.88
C LYS A 190 -17.18 11.05 -14.70
N VAL A 191 -17.67 11.33 -13.49
CA VAL A 191 -16.84 11.45 -12.28
C VAL A 191 -16.20 10.11 -11.95
N VAL A 192 -16.97 9.03 -12.01
CA VAL A 192 -16.49 7.68 -11.77
C VAL A 192 -15.46 7.27 -12.81
N GLN A 193 -15.73 7.49 -14.09
CA GLN A 193 -14.82 7.18 -15.18
C GLN A 193 -13.46 7.86 -15.02
N ASN A 194 -13.45 9.17 -14.75
CA ASN A 194 -12.20 9.90 -14.51
C ASN A 194 -11.45 9.36 -13.30
N THR A 195 -12.18 9.06 -12.21
CA THR A 195 -11.56 8.55 -11.00
C THR A 195 -10.98 7.14 -11.21
N ILE A 196 -11.69 6.28 -11.93
CA ILE A 196 -11.19 4.93 -12.27
C ILE A 196 -9.87 5.01 -13.05
N LEU A 197 -9.79 5.87 -14.06
CA LEU A 197 -8.58 6.04 -14.87
C LEU A 197 -7.38 6.50 -14.04
N ASP A 198 -7.61 7.30 -13.01
CA ASP A 198 -6.57 7.73 -12.08
C ASP A 198 -6.13 6.62 -11.10
N LEU A 199 -7.04 5.74 -10.69
CA LEU A 199 -6.80 4.77 -9.63
C LEU A 199 -6.36 3.40 -10.14
N ILE A 200 -6.88 2.95 -11.28
CA ILE A 200 -6.73 1.58 -11.81
C ILE A 200 -5.28 1.17 -12.01
N PRO A 201 -4.36 2.05 -12.47
CA PRO A 201 -2.96 1.69 -12.63
C PRO A 201 -2.26 1.33 -11.32
N TYR A 202 -2.77 1.86 -10.20
CA TYR A 202 -2.11 1.76 -8.88
C TYR A 202 -2.84 0.85 -7.89
N GLY A 203 -3.98 0.27 -8.26
CA GLY A 203 -4.77 -0.58 -7.37
C GLY A 203 -5.24 0.15 -6.10
N LYS A 204 -5.67 1.42 -6.24
CA LYS A 204 -6.11 2.27 -5.13
C LYS A 204 -7.62 2.29 -5.00
N SER A 205 -8.10 2.69 -3.82
CA SER A 205 -9.53 2.85 -3.53
C SER A 205 -9.86 4.28 -3.11
N LYS A 206 -11.07 4.73 -3.42
CA LYS A 206 -11.55 6.07 -3.06
C LYS A 206 -13.05 6.06 -2.86
N MET A 207 -13.53 6.77 -1.84
CA MET A 207 -14.94 7.09 -1.64
C MET A 207 -15.22 8.49 -2.15
N ILE A 208 -16.30 8.66 -2.91
CA ILE A 208 -16.78 9.95 -3.44
C ILE A 208 -18.17 10.17 -2.86
N ASP A 209 -18.33 11.22 -2.07
CA ASP A 209 -19.64 11.63 -1.60
C ASP A 209 -20.33 12.42 -2.73
N ILE A 210 -21.48 11.96 -3.19
CA ILE A 210 -22.31 12.61 -4.22
C ILE A 210 -23.23 13.62 -3.57
N ASP A 211 -23.88 13.22 -2.49
CA ASP A 211 -24.68 14.05 -1.60
C ASP A 211 -24.61 13.55 -0.16
N GLU A 212 -25.53 13.99 0.70
CA GLU A 212 -25.56 13.60 2.12
C GLU A 212 -25.82 12.09 2.31
N ASN A 213 -26.63 11.49 1.43
CA ASN A 213 -27.09 10.10 1.55
C ASN A 213 -26.37 9.16 0.58
N ILE A 214 -25.99 9.62 -0.61
CA ILE A 214 -25.42 8.80 -1.66
C ILE A 214 -23.92 9.02 -1.78
N SER A 215 -23.19 7.93 -1.80
CA SER A 215 -21.76 7.92 -2.08
C SER A 215 -21.42 6.82 -3.08
N ILE A 216 -20.26 6.94 -3.71
CA ILE A 216 -19.72 5.88 -4.58
C ILE A 216 -18.38 5.46 -4.01
N TYR A 217 -18.26 4.17 -3.72
CA TYR A 217 -16.99 3.56 -3.37
C TYR A 217 -16.37 2.96 -4.62
N ILE A 218 -15.17 3.42 -4.95
CA ILE A 218 -14.38 2.94 -6.07
C ILE A 218 -13.20 2.17 -5.52
N GLU A 219 -13.07 0.92 -5.95
CA GLU A 219 -11.92 0.08 -5.63
C GLU A 219 -11.30 -0.46 -6.91
N THR A 220 -9.97 -0.44 -6.97
CA THR A 220 -9.23 -0.94 -8.11
C THR A 220 -8.16 -1.91 -7.65
N TYR A 221 -7.80 -2.85 -8.53
CA TYR A 221 -6.84 -3.91 -8.26
C TYR A 221 -5.85 -3.99 -9.41
N ALA A 222 -4.57 -3.97 -9.10
CA ALA A 222 -3.47 -4.00 -10.05
C ALA A 222 -2.41 -4.99 -9.59
N SER A 223 -1.46 -5.29 -10.45
CA SER A 223 -0.30 -6.11 -10.12
C SER A 223 0.47 -5.53 -8.93
N HIS A 224 1.18 -6.39 -8.21
CA HIS A 224 2.14 -5.93 -7.21
C HIS A 224 3.14 -4.96 -7.83
N PRO A 225 3.56 -3.92 -7.11
CA PRO A 225 4.57 -3.02 -7.62
C PRO A 225 5.86 -3.80 -7.90
N THR A 226 6.41 -3.62 -9.10
CA THR A 226 7.65 -4.27 -9.51
C THR A 226 8.80 -3.29 -9.41
N LEU A 227 9.88 -3.67 -8.74
CA LEU A 227 11.12 -2.93 -8.67
C LEU A 227 12.15 -3.57 -9.61
N ILE A 228 12.51 -2.87 -10.67
CA ILE A 228 13.53 -3.28 -11.63
C ILE A 228 14.84 -2.61 -11.25
N LEU A 229 15.79 -3.39 -10.77
CA LEU A 229 17.12 -2.96 -10.36
C LEU A 229 18.09 -3.19 -11.51
N ILE A 230 18.53 -2.13 -12.17
CA ILE A 230 19.53 -2.19 -13.23
C ILE A 230 20.89 -1.92 -12.61
N GLY A 231 21.67 -2.98 -12.45
CA GLY A 231 22.92 -3.05 -11.69
C GLY A 231 22.74 -3.80 -10.37
N GLY A 232 23.40 -4.97 -10.23
CA GLY A 232 23.39 -5.84 -9.03
C GLY A 232 24.45 -5.48 -7.97
N GLY A 233 24.85 -4.19 -7.89
CA GLY A 233 25.86 -3.69 -6.96
C GLY A 233 25.42 -3.71 -5.49
N HIS A 234 26.19 -3.02 -4.62
CA HIS A 234 25.94 -3.00 -3.18
C HIS A 234 24.61 -2.35 -2.83
N ILE A 235 24.24 -1.23 -3.47
CA ILE A 235 22.96 -0.54 -3.22
C ILE A 235 21.80 -1.47 -3.57
N SER A 236 21.81 -2.11 -4.73
CA SER A 236 20.76 -3.05 -5.13
C SER A 236 20.67 -4.25 -4.19
N LYS A 237 21.82 -4.76 -3.70
CA LYS A 237 21.86 -5.85 -2.72
C LYS A 237 21.20 -5.48 -1.40
N SER A 238 21.35 -4.23 -0.96
CA SER A 238 20.70 -3.73 0.26
C SER A 238 19.23 -3.34 0.00
N LEU A 239 18.89 -2.90 -1.22
CA LEU A 239 17.55 -2.43 -1.58
C LEU A 239 16.56 -3.57 -1.82
N ALA A 240 16.97 -4.68 -2.45
CA ALA A 240 16.06 -5.78 -2.81
C ALA A 240 15.33 -6.41 -1.59
N PRO A 241 15.99 -6.75 -0.46
CA PRO A 241 15.29 -7.28 0.72
C PRO A 241 14.35 -6.24 1.36
N LEU A 242 14.71 -4.95 1.36
CA LEU A 242 13.82 -3.88 1.82
C LEU A 242 12.59 -3.76 0.93
N ALA A 243 12.77 -3.84 -0.39
CA ALA A 243 11.68 -3.80 -1.35
C ALA A 243 10.70 -4.97 -1.14
N GLN A 244 11.21 -6.20 -0.96
CA GLN A 244 10.39 -7.36 -0.65
C GLN A 244 9.59 -7.15 0.64
N SER A 245 10.22 -6.63 1.69
CA SER A 245 9.57 -6.41 2.99
C SER A 245 8.39 -5.44 2.93
N VAL A 246 8.39 -4.53 1.96
CA VAL A 246 7.31 -3.54 1.73
C VAL A 246 6.43 -3.87 0.52
N GLY A 247 6.49 -5.12 0.02
CA GLY A 247 5.57 -5.69 -0.94
C GLY A 247 5.89 -5.46 -2.42
N PHE A 248 7.13 -5.09 -2.76
CA PHE A 248 7.58 -5.07 -4.14
C PHE A 248 8.06 -6.47 -4.58
N LYS A 249 7.79 -6.82 -5.83
CA LYS A 249 8.49 -7.87 -6.55
C LYS A 249 9.73 -7.27 -7.18
N SER A 250 10.89 -7.92 -7.03
CA SER A 250 12.15 -7.39 -7.54
C SER A 250 12.65 -8.19 -8.74
N ILE A 251 13.12 -7.47 -9.75
CA ILE A 251 13.86 -8.02 -10.91
C ILE A 251 15.24 -7.36 -10.89
N VAL A 252 16.29 -8.16 -10.90
CA VAL A 252 17.68 -7.65 -10.88
C VAL A 252 18.36 -7.96 -12.22
N ILE A 253 18.92 -6.95 -12.84
CA ILE A 253 19.61 -7.05 -14.14
C ILE A 253 21.04 -6.53 -13.97
N ASP A 254 22.04 -7.31 -14.35
CA ASP A 254 23.46 -6.90 -14.39
C ASP A 254 24.15 -7.60 -15.57
N ASP A 255 25.22 -7.01 -16.08
CA ASP A 255 26.00 -7.61 -17.17
C ASP A 255 26.95 -8.72 -16.69
N ARG A 256 27.01 -8.96 -15.38
CA ARG A 256 27.91 -9.93 -14.75
C ARG A 256 27.09 -10.97 -13.99
N GLU A 257 27.37 -12.25 -14.24
CA GLU A 257 26.69 -13.37 -13.59
C GLU A 257 26.84 -13.34 -12.05
N ASP A 258 28.02 -12.95 -11.54
CA ASP A 258 28.25 -12.83 -10.09
C ASP A 258 27.38 -11.74 -9.43
N PHE A 259 26.82 -10.82 -10.20
CA PHE A 259 26.03 -9.71 -9.73
C PHE A 259 24.53 -9.83 -10.04
N ALA A 260 24.12 -10.76 -10.92
CA ALA A 260 22.72 -11.07 -11.22
C ALA A 260 22.49 -12.58 -11.10
N ASN A 261 22.44 -13.09 -9.88
CA ASN A 261 22.16 -14.50 -9.61
C ASN A 261 21.32 -14.72 -8.33
N PRO A 262 20.60 -15.86 -8.21
CA PRO A 262 19.72 -16.15 -7.08
C PRO A 262 20.44 -16.31 -5.73
N LYS A 263 21.74 -16.62 -5.70
CA LYS A 263 22.50 -16.70 -4.44
C LYS A 263 22.74 -15.31 -3.87
N ARG A 264 22.93 -14.32 -4.75
CA ARG A 264 23.14 -12.93 -4.35
C ARG A 264 21.83 -12.22 -4.01
N PHE A 265 20.74 -12.56 -4.71
CA PHE A 265 19.42 -11.96 -4.57
C PHE A 265 18.34 -13.05 -4.39
N PRO A 266 18.33 -13.75 -3.24
CA PRO A 266 17.36 -14.82 -2.98
C PRO A 266 15.91 -14.32 -2.89
N GLU A 267 15.71 -13.02 -2.65
CA GLU A 267 14.42 -12.36 -2.59
C GLU A 267 13.89 -11.86 -3.94
N ALA A 268 14.73 -11.84 -4.98
CA ALA A 268 14.31 -11.40 -6.31
C ALA A 268 13.47 -12.48 -7.02
N GLU A 269 12.41 -12.03 -7.71
CA GLU A 269 11.60 -12.92 -8.56
C GLU A 269 12.39 -13.40 -9.77
N TYR A 270 13.19 -12.51 -10.34
CA TYR A 270 14.10 -12.81 -11.46
C TYR A 270 15.45 -12.14 -11.29
N THR A 271 16.51 -12.86 -11.63
CA THR A 271 17.86 -12.33 -11.81
C THR A 271 18.32 -12.61 -13.25
N ILE A 272 18.72 -11.58 -13.96
CA ILE A 272 18.94 -11.62 -15.41
C ILE A 272 20.34 -11.08 -15.72
N VAL A 273 21.14 -11.88 -16.40
CA VAL A 273 22.42 -11.44 -16.98
C VAL A 273 22.15 -10.88 -18.38
N SER A 274 22.44 -9.60 -18.60
CA SER A 274 22.17 -8.93 -19.87
C SER A 274 23.32 -8.00 -20.25
N ASP A 275 23.81 -8.10 -21.47
CA ASP A 275 24.80 -7.18 -22.01
C ASP A 275 24.16 -5.83 -22.33
N TYR A 276 24.48 -4.81 -21.53
CA TYR A 276 23.92 -3.46 -21.71
C TYR A 276 24.19 -2.85 -23.09
N LYS A 277 25.25 -3.24 -23.78
CA LYS A 277 25.63 -2.65 -25.09
C LYS A 277 24.90 -3.28 -26.27
N ASN A 278 24.69 -4.59 -26.22
CA ASN A 278 24.26 -5.35 -27.40
C ASN A 278 22.82 -5.86 -27.30
N GLU A 279 22.31 -6.17 -26.08
CA GLU A 279 21.04 -6.90 -25.89
C GLU A 279 20.10 -6.24 -24.88
N PHE A 280 20.47 -5.09 -24.32
CA PHE A 280 19.68 -4.50 -23.24
C PHE A 280 18.41 -3.84 -23.75
N LYS A 281 17.27 -4.54 -23.60
CA LYS A 281 15.93 -4.05 -23.98
C LYS A 281 14.95 -4.28 -22.84
N LEU A 282 14.62 -3.24 -22.11
CA LEU A 282 13.58 -3.30 -21.07
C LEU A 282 12.17 -3.54 -21.65
N ASN A 283 11.96 -3.28 -22.94
CA ASN A 283 10.66 -3.53 -23.61
C ASN A 283 10.30 -5.01 -23.73
N GLU A 284 11.22 -5.93 -23.45
CA GLU A 284 10.95 -7.37 -23.39
C GLU A 284 10.27 -7.77 -22.07
N PHE A 285 10.25 -6.87 -21.09
CA PHE A 285 9.56 -7.05 -19.83
C PHE A 285 8.21 -6.31 -19.86
N GLU A 286 7.22 -6.84 -19.15
CA GLU A 286 5.93 -6.15 -18.93
C GLU A 286 6.11 -4.96 -17.98
N VAL A 287 6.70 -3.88 -18.49
CA VAL A 287 6.89 -2.62 -17.74
C VAL A 287 5.63 -1.78 -17.85
N ASN A 288 5.00 -1.49 -16.73
CA ASN A 288 3.76 -0.72 -16.64
C ASN A 288 3.85 0.39 -15.57
N LYS A 289 2.77 1.12 -15.34
CA LYS A 289 2.74 2.23 -14.36
C LYS A 289 3.02 1.83 -12.91
N ASN A 290 2.91 0.53 -12.57
CA ASN A 290 3.31 -0.02 -11.28
C ASN A 290 4.78 -0.47 -11.23
N SER A 291 5.49 -0.41 -12.36
CA SER A 291 6.92 -0.71 -12.42
C SER A 291 7.74 0.52 -12.05
N MET A 292 8.70 0.32 -11.17
CA MET A 292 9.66 1.33 -10.73
C MET A 292 11.06 0.87 -11.10
N ILE A 293 11.80 1.69 -11.83
CA ILE A 293 13.14 1.36 -12.33
C ILE A 293 14.16 2.14 -11.51
N VAL A 294 15.13 1.44 -10.94
CA VAL A 294 16.29 2.02 -10.25
C VAL A 294 17.55 1.65 -10.99
N ILE A 295 18.25 2.66 -11.47
CA ILE A 295 19.50 2.51 -12.25
C ILE A 295 20.69 2.75 -11.31
N ALA A 296 21.49 1.71 -11.08
CA ALA A 296 22.63 1.68 -10.18
C ALA A 296 23.77 0.84 -10.81
N THR A 297 24.09 1.07 -12.09
CA THR A 297 25.09 0.29 -12.81
C THR A 297 26.52 0.65 -12.34
N ARG A 298 27.53 -0.11 -12.81
CA ARG A 298 28.94 0.18 -12.53
C ARG A 298 29.45 1.33 -13.40
N GLY A 299 29.27 2.57 -12.96
CA GLY A 299 29.82 3.75 -13.62
C GLY A 299 28.97 4.28 -14.78
N HIS A 300 29.39 5.43 -15.31
CA HIS A 300 28.64 6.23 -16.26
C HIS A 300 28.48 5.61 -17.66
N ASN A 301 29.32 4.62 -18.02
CA ASN A 301 29.32 4.00 -19.37
C ASN A 301 28.09 3.08 -19.63
N PHE A 302 27.31 2.76 -18.65
CA PHE A 302 26.12 1.91 -18.78
C PHE A 302 24.86 2.59 -18.28
N ASP A 303 24.98 3.62 -17.44
CA ASP A 303 23.82 4.33 -16.91
C ASP A 303 23.08 5.10 -18.01
N ASP A 304 23.76 5.66 -18.99
CA ASP A 304 23.15 6.34 -20.13
C ASP A 304 22.34 5.38 -21.00
N ILE A 305 22.86 4.19 -21.29
CA ILE A 305 22.16 3.15 -22.05
C ILE A 305 20.94 2.65 -21.27
N ALA A 306 21.12 2.36 -19.98
CA ALA A 306 20.05 1.90 -19.11
C ALA A 306 18.95 2.96 -18.99
N LEU A 307 19.32 4.24 -18.83
CA LEU A 307 18.38 5.34 -18.72
C LEU A 307 17.62 5.57 -20.03
N GLU A 308 18.30 5.52 -21.18
CA GLU A 308 17.68 5.63 -22.50
C GLU A 308 16.66 4.50 -22.73
N SER A 309 16.99 3.26 -22.35
CA SER A 309 16.05 2.14 -22.42
C SER A 309 14.86 2.35 -21.46
N ALA A 310 15.10 2.79 -20.21
CA ALA A 310 14.07 3.02 -19.22
C ALA A 310 13.06 4.12 -19.62
N ILE A 311 13.55 5.24 -20.17
CA ILE A 311 12.72 6.38 -20.63
C ILE A 311 11.74 5.97 -21.74
N ASN A 312 12.04 4.93 -22.49
CA ASN A 312 11.19 4.44 -23.59
C ASN A 312 10.18 3.37 -23.13
N THR A 313 10.12 3.07 -21.84
CA THR A 313 9.11 2.16 -21.24
C THR A 313 7.89 2.93 -20.71
N ASN A 314 6.89 2.17 -20.26
CA ASN A 314 5.72 2.69 -19.54
C ASN A 314 5.91 2.68 -18.01
N ALA A 315 7.16 2.68 -17.50
CA ALA A 315 7.43 2.71 -16.07
C ALA A 315 6.76 3.93 -15.40
N GLY A 316 6.20 3.70 -14.21
CA GLY A 316 5.63 4.80 -13.42
C GLY A 316 6.71 5.68 -12.79
N TYR A 317 7.86 5.11 -12.47
CA TYR A 317 8.97 5.79 -11.82
C TYR A 317 10.30 5.34 -12.40
N ILE A 318 11.18 6.30 -12.63
CA ILE A 318 12.57 6.03 -13.05
C ILE A 318 13.50 6.85 -12.15
N GLY A 319 14.42 6.18 -11.48
CA GLY A 319 15.41 6.81 -10.60
C GLY A 319 16.84 6.40 -10.98
N LEU A 320 17.75 7.37 -10.92
CA LEU A 320 19.17 7.16 -11.22
C LEU A 320 20.01 7.41 -9.97
N VAL A 321 20.80 6.41 -9.59
CA VAL A 321 21.79 6.51 -8.51
C VAL A 321 23.03 7.26 -8.99
N GLY A 322 23.37 8.34 -8.31
CA GLY A 322 24.57 9.10 -8.62
C GLY A 322 24.55 10.50 -8.03
N SER A 323 25.68 11.20 -8.17
CA SER A 323 25.74 12.62 -7.83
C SER A 323 25.06 13.48 -8.90
N GLU A 324 24.64 14.68 -8.54
CA GLU A 324 24.10 15.68 -9.48
C GLU A 324 25.03 15.91 -10.69
N ARG A 325 26.35 15.98 -10.44
CA ARG A 325 27.35 16.11 -11.52
C ARG A 325 27.29 14.95 -12.52
N LYS A 326 27.14 13.71 -12.04
CA LYS A 326 27.00 12.53 -12.89
C LYS A 326 25.70 12.59 -13.71
N ALA A 327 24.61 12.97 -13.08
CA ALA A 327 23.32 13.12 -13.76
C ALA A 327 23.37 14.15 -14.90
N ILE A 328 24.01 15.31 -14.66
CA ILE A 328 24.19 16.36 -15.67
C ILE A 328 24.93 15.79 -16.89
N MET A 329 26.07 15.11 -16.69
CA MET A 329 26.84 14.51 -17.79
C MET A 329 26.00 13.50 -18.61
N ILE A 330 25.21 12.66 -17.95
CA ILE A 330 24.35 11.69 -18.64
C ILE A 330 23.23 12.41 -19.41
N PHE A 331 22.62 13.44 -18.82
CA PHE A 331 21.58 14.23 -19.49
C PHE A 331 22.11 14.96 -20.71
N GLU A 332 23.31 15.54 -20.66
CA GLU A 332 23.96 16.16 -21.82
C GLU A 332 24.17 15.16 -22.97
N GLN A 333 24.61 13.94 -22.65
CA GLN A 333 24.77 12.88 -23.65
C GLN A 333 23.42 12.46 -24.27
N LEU A 334 22.37 12.28 -23.45
CA LEU A 334 21.06 11.89 -23.93
C LEU A 334 20.39 12.98 -24.76
N LEU A 335 20.53 14.25 -24.38
CA LEU A 335 20.06 15.40 -25.18
C LEU A 335 20.80 15.46 -26.54
N SER A 336 22.10 15.20 -26.57
CA SER A 336 22.87 15.17 -27.83
C SER A 336 22.46 14.02 -28.78
N ARG A 337 21.86 12.96 -28.24
CA ARG A 337 21.23 11.84 -28.99
C ARG A 337 19.79 12.14 -29.39
N GLY A 338 19.22 13.30 -29.03
CA GLY A 338 17.87 13.71 -29.43
C GLY A 338 16.75 13.25 -28.49
N ILE A 339 17.08 12.80 -27.26
CA ILE A 339 16.06 12.48 -26.25
C ILE A 339 15.33 13.75 -25.83
N ASP A 340 14.00 13.68 -25.78
CA ASP A 340 13.15 14.81 -25.41
C ASP A 340 13.42 15.26 -23.96
N ILE A 341 13.63 16.55 -23.77
CA ILE A 341 13.84 17.18 -22.46
C ILE A 341 12.65 16.92 -21.51
N ALA A 342 11.43 16.81 -22.02
CA ALA A 342 10.24 16.52 -21.21
C ALA A 342 10.37 15.14 -20.54
N LYS A 343 10.93 14.15 -21.21
CA LYS A 343 11.20 12.82 -20.65
C LYS A 343 12.30 12.89 -19.57
N LEU A 344 13.38 13.65 -19.79
CA LEU A 344 14.44 13.79 -18.79
C LEU A 344 13.95 14.45 -17.50
N LYS A 345 13.03 15.39 -17.59
CA LYS A 345 12.41 16.03 -16.41
C LYS A 345 11.59 15.08 -15.53
N THR A 346 11.25 13.89 -16.00
CA THR A 346 10.55 12.88 -15.20
C THR A 346 11.50 11.97 -14.42
N ILE A 347 12.80 12.09 -14.60
CA ILE A 347 13.80 11.26 -13.96
C ILE A 347 14.13 11.79 -12.56
N ASN A 348 14.09 10.92 -11.57
CA ASN A 348 14.44 11.24 -10.19
C ASN A 348 15.95 10.99 -10.00
N THR A 349 16.73 12.07 -9.91
CA THR A 349 18.19 11.99 -9.74
C THR A 349 18.71 13.26 -9.07
N PRO A 350 19.57 13.15 -8.06
CA PRO A 350 19.91 11.94 -7.30
C PRO A 350 18.67 11.27 -6.71
N ILE A 351 18.59 9.93 -6.83
CA ILE A 351 17.46 9.16 -6.29
C ILE A 351 17.51 9.09 -4.76
N GLY A 352 16.35 9.12 -4.13
CA GLY A 352 16.17 8.94 -2.69
C GLY A 352 15.81 10.23 -1.94
N LEU A 353 15.12 10.08 -0.81
CA LEU A 353 14.82 11.20 0.09
C LEU A 353 16.11 11.73 0.74
N ASP A 354 16.20 13.05 0.90
CA ASP A 354 17.34 13.67 1.62
C ASP A 354 17.27 13.37 3.11
N ILE A 355 17.87 12.26 3.52
CA ILE A 355 18.06 11.83 4.90
C ILE A 355 19.54 11.83 5.30
N LYS A 356 20.42 12.41 4.45
CA LYS A 356 21.87 12.40 4.62
C LYS A 356 22.48 10.98 4.65
N ALA A 357 21.89 10.06 3.92
CA ALA A 357 22.37 8.69 3.77
C ALA A 357 23.80 8.64 3.21
N ALA A 358 24.68 7.82 3.80
CA ALA A 358 26.07 7.69 3.45
C ALA A 358 26.47 6.26 3.07
N THR A 359 25.96 5.24 3.78
CA THR A 359 26.25 3.83 3.48
C THR A 359 25.29 3.27 2.42
N PRO A 360 25.65 2.17 1.72
CA PRO A 360 24.75 1.52 0.78
C PRO A 360 23.39 1.15 1.40
N GLU A 361 23.37 0.72 2.66
CA GLU A 361 22.18 0.37 3.43
C GLU A 361 21.31 1.60 3.69
N GLU A 362 21.89 2.71 4.11
CA GLU A 362 21.18 3.98 4.34
C GLU A 362 20.63 4.55 3.02
N ILE A 363 21.42 4.48 1.94
CA ILE A 363 20.97 4.88 0.59
C ILE A 363 19.81 4.00 0.15
N ALA A 364 19.84 2.70 0.39
CA ALA A 364 18.73 1.80 0.09
C ALA A 364 17.46 2.17 0.87
N VAL A 365 17.57 2.56 2.15
CA VAL A 365 16.45 3.09 2.95
C VAL A 365 15.91 4.39 2.37
N SER A 366 16.78 5.31 1.98
CA SER A 366 16.40 6.58 1.33
C SER A 366 15.63 6.33 0.03
N ILE A 367 16.11 5.41 -0.81
CA ILE A 367 15.48 5.03 -2.08
C ILE A 367 14.11 4.38 -1.83
N ILE A 368 14.03 3.36 -0.96
CA ILE A 368 12.75 2.68 -0.74
C ILE A 368 11.70 3.61 -0.14
N ALA A 369 12.10 4.56 0.70
CA ALA A 369 11.21 5.57 1.25
C ALA A 369 10.65 6.49 0.15
N GLU A 370 11.47 6.91 -0.83
CA GLU A 370 11.01 7.71 -1.97
C GLU A 370 10.08 6.90 -2.89
N LEU A 371 10.37 5.63 -3.15
CA LEU A 371 9.50 4.76 -3.94
C LEU A 371 8.12 4.57 -3.27
N ILE A 372 8.09 4.40 -1.94
CA ILE A 372 6.84 4.36 -1.16
C ILE A 372 6.11 5.70 -1.24
N GLN A 373 6.84 6.81 -1.06
CA GLN A 373 6.29 8.16 -1.18
C GLN A 373 5.63 8.39 -2.53
N TYR A 374 6.33 8.06 -3.61
CA TYR A 374 5.81 8.19 -4.98
C TYR A 374 4.52 7.37 -5.16
N ARG A 375 4.54 6.09 -4.78
CA ARG A 375 3.42 5.18 -4.93
C ARG A 375 2.19 5.60 -4.13
N LEU A 376 2.38 6.06 -2.89
CA LEU A 376 1.30 6.34 -1.96
C LEU A 376 0.90 7.83 -1.90
N GLY A 377 1.69 8.72 -2.53
CA GLY A 377 1.41 10.16 -2.55
C GLY A 377 1.80 10.87 -1.24
N GLY A 378 2.77 10.33 -0.49
CA GLY A 378 3.30 10.96 0.71
C GLY A 378 4.09 12.23 0.41
N LYS A 379 4.34 13.05 1.45
CA LYS A 379 5.13 14.30 1.33
C LYS A 379 6.59 14.14 1.78
N GLY A 380 6.97 12.98 2.32
CA GLY A 380 8.33 12.70 2.80
C GLY A 380 8.79 13.47 4.05
N GLY A 381 7.94 14.30 4.62
CA GLY A 381 8.27 15.11 5.79
C GLY A 381 8.02 14.40 7.12
N SER A 382 8.51 14.98 8.21
CA SER A 382 8.24 14.48 9.57
C SER A 382 6.76 14.56 9.92
N LEU A 383 6.25 13.50 10.55
CA LEU A 383 4.88 13.41 11.10
C LEU A 383 4.79 13.95 12.53
N LYS A 384 5.87 14.61 13.04
CA LYS A 384 5.88 15.24 14.36
C LYS A 384 4.69 16.21 14.50
N ILE A 385 4.03 16.16 15.65
CA ILE A 385 2.97 17.13 15.99
C ILE A 385 3.58 18.54 15.98
N LYS A 386 2.94 19.46 15.28
CA LYS A 386 3.38 20.86 15.21
C LYS A 386 3.30 21.52 16.60
N ASP A 387 4.31 22.29 16.96
CA ASP A 387 4.40 22.97 18.26
C ASP A 387 3.16 23.83 18.55
N GLN A 388 2.62 24.54 17.55
CA GLN A 388 1.36 25.29 17.64
C GLN A 388 0.17 24.46 18.15
N LYS A 389 0.13 23.16 17.83
CA LYS A 389 -0.95 22.27 18.31
C LYS A 389 -0.75 21.90 19.76
N ILE A 390 0.51 21.73 20.18
CA ILE A 390 0.89 21.50 21.58
C ILE A 390 0.51 22.74 22.42
N ASP A 391 0.86 23.94 21.95
CA ASP A 391 0.48 25.21 22.59
C ASP A 391 -1.03 25.37 22.71
N SER A 392 -1.76 24.99 21.66
CA SER A 392 -3.22 25.03 21.68
C SER A 392 -3.82 24.10 22.74
N ILE A 393 -3.25 22.88 22.90
CA ILE A 393 -3.66 21.92 23.93
C ILE A 393 -3.37 22.49 25.31
N TYR A 394 -2.17 23.03 25.53
CA TYR A 394 -1.75 23.66 26.79
C TYR A 394 -2.69 24.80 27.17
N ASN A 395 -2.95 25.72 26.27
CA ASN A 395 -3.85 26.85 26.47
C ASN A 395 -5.29 26.43 26.80
N LYS A 396 -5.77 25.34 26.16
CA LYS A 396 -7.09 24.77 26.43
C LYS A 396 -7.19 24.17 27.83
N LEU A 397 -6.16 23.48 28.28
CA LEU A 397 -6.06 22.92 29.62
C LEU A 397 -5.95 24.00 30.69
N GLN A 398 -5.16 25.04 30.45
CA GLN A 398 -5.05 26.20 31.34
C GLN A 398 -6.40 26.91 31.55
N LYS A 399 -7.19 27.07 30.48
CA LYS A 399 -8.54 27.64 30.57
C LYS A 399 -9.52 26.76 31.35
N LYS A 400 -9.38 25.43 31.29
CA LYS A 400 -10.25 24.48 32.03
C LYS A 400 -9.87 24.34 33.50
N ALA A 401 -8.59 24.36 33.82
CA ALA A 401 -8.07 24.00 35.16
C ALA A 401 -7.87 25.18 36.10
N LYS A 402 -8.07 26.47 35.67
CA LYS A 402 -7.64 27.67 36.46
C LYS A 402 -6.23 27.49 37.04
N ILE A 403 -5.32 26.88 36.35
CA ILE A 403 -3.94 26.67 36.82
C ILE A 403 -3.21 28.04 36.84
N PRO A 404 -2.56 28.46 37.93
CA PRO A 404 -1.88 29.77 38.02
C PRO A 404 -0.81 29.91 36.93
N LYS A 405 -0.77 31.10 36.32
CA LYS A 405 0.21 31.48 35.28
C LYS A 405 1.60 31.78 35.89
N ASN A 406 2.20 30.94 36.66
CA ASN A 406 3.56 31.16 37.10
C ASN A 406 4.30 29.85 37.20
N ILE A 407 4.95 29.48 36.11
CA ILE A 407 6.27 28.85 36.15
C ILE A 407 7.08 29.59 35.10
N ASP A 408 7.51 30.82 35.43
CA ASP A 408 8.62 31.46 34.73
C ASP A 408 9.88 30.64 35.00
N GLY A 409 10.54 30.27 33.91
CA GLY A 409 11.59 29.30 33.88
C GLY A 409 12.78 29.66 34.75
N ASP A 410 13.05 28.86 35.77
CA ASP A 410 14.39 28.69 36.27
C ASP A 410 15.15 27.72 35.35
N GLN A 411 16.01 28.30 34.53
CA GLN A 411 16.89 27.58 33.60
C GLN A 411 18.12 26.98 34.30
N SER A 412 18.03 26.61 35.54
CA SER A 412 19.17 26.04 36.26
C SER A 412 18.80 24.75 36.98
N VAL A 413 18.64 23.65 36.26
CA VAL A 413 19.03 22.30 36.73
C VAL A 413 18.82 21.29 35.60
N LEU A 414 19.67 21.31 34.61
CA LEU A 414 19.99 20.10 33.86
C LEU A 414 21.43 19.72 34.19
N HIS A 415 21.59 18.96 35.27
CA HIS A 415 22.86 18.26 35.51
C HIS A 415 22.96 17.07 34.52
N PRO A 416 24.07 16.98 33.81
CA PRO A 416 24.33 15.78 33.00
C PRO A 416 24.65 14.61 33.94
N ILE A 417 23.96 13.49 33.74
CA ILE A 417 24.30 12.23 34.40
C ILE A 417 25.69 11.81 33.92
N ARG A 418 26.70 11.99 34.80
CA ARG A 418 28.03 11.42 34.55
C ARG A 418 27.95 9.90 34.70
N GLY A 419 28.29 9.20 33.62
CA GLY A 419 28.52 7.78 33.65
C GLY A 419 29.67 7.46 34.65
N SER A 420 29.44 6.56 35.57
CA SER A 420 30.48 5.93 36.39
C SER A 420 31.01 4.70 35.63
N SER A 421 32.26 4.83 35.21
CA SER A 421 33.12 3.69 34.87
C SER A 421 33.31 2.80 36.11
N ARG A 422 32.95 1.53 35.96
CA ARG A 422 33.73 0.36 36.44
C ARG A 422 33.24 -0.90 35.75
#